data_79559c2fd90d12c6de003841a36b85d5
#
_entry.id   79559c2fd90d12c6de003841a36b85d5
#
_cell.length_a   1.000
_cell.length_b   1.000
_cell.length_c   1.000
_cell.angle_alpha   90.00
_cell.angle_beta   90.00
_cell.angle_gamma   90.00
#
_symmetry.space_group_name_H-M   'P 1'
#
loop_
_entity.id
_entity.type
_entity.pdbx_description
1 polymer ?
#
loop_
_entity_poly.entity_id
_entity_poly.type
_entity_poly.pdbx_seq_one_letter_code
_entity_poly.pdbx_strand_id
1 'polypeptide(L)'
;MDTYLTRSEWNEQRLQALVVACSDGRLREALDDFLHSGLGLVRYDRLYVPGGGGALVSSGVELIRPDQIRQECCFLLQAHAIQTLHLIFHGPAESGPEEAVCGDYRRKFSHASAGEVRQRQDHDAAELKRMDWGKAVRVCAFRCEVQADATVQFLEL
;
A
#
# COMPACT_ATOMS: atom_id res chain seq x y z
N MET A 1 27.15 -7.34 -21.66
CA MET A 1 26.04 -7.90 -20.86
C MET A 1 25.14 -8.62 -21.82
N ASP A 2 24.93 -9.90 -21.60
CA ASP A 2 24.08 -10.66 -22.48
C ASP A 2 22.62 -10.23 -22.27
N THR A 3 21.87 -10.18 -23.37
CA THR A 3 20.44 -9.83 -23.33
C THR A 3 19.68 -10.95 -22.63
N TYR A 4 18.87 -10.61 -21.61
CA TYR A 4 17.98 -11.57 -20.97
C TYR A 4 16.59 -11.50 -21.61
N LEU A 5 16.17 -12.57 -22.25
CA LEU A 5 14.83 -12.70 -22.79
C LEU A 5 13.91 -13.34 -21.75
N THR A 6 12.85 -12.64 -21.34
CA THR A 6 11.87 -13.17 -20.40
C THR A 6 11.01 -14.26 -21.02
N ARG A 7 10.50 -15.17 -20.18
CA ARG A 7 9.51 -16.18 -20.60
C ARG A 7 8.09 -15.61 -20.69
N SER A 8 7.86 -14.46 -20.07
CA SER A 8 6.57 -13.79 -20.10
C SER A 8 6.45 -12.90 -21.33
N GLU A 9 5.32 -12.95 -21.99
CA GLU A 9 4.99 -12.10 -23.14
C GLU A 9 4.34 -10.79 -22.69
N TRP A 10 4.44 -9.76 -23.51
CA TRP A 10 3.67 -8.54 -23.33
C TRP A 10 2.16 -8.85 -23.39
N ASN A 11 1.40 -8.23 -22.48
CA ASN A 11 -0.04 -8.44 -22.41
C ASN A 11 -0.76 -7.09 -22.35
N GLU A 12 -1.60 -6.81 -23.34
CA GLU A 12 -2.33 -5.55 -23.53
C GLU A 12 -3.68 -5.50 -22.79
N GLN A 13 -4.05 -6.55 -22.06
CA GLN A 13 -5.32 -6.58 -21.33
C GLN A 13 -5.38 -5.46 -20.29
N ARG A 14 -6.58 -4.91 -20.10
CA ARG A 14 -6.84 -3.85 -19.13
C ARG A 14 -6.44 -4.26 -17.71
N LEU A 15 -5.84 -3.32 -16.99
CA LEU A 15 -5.48 -3.50 -15.58
C LEU A 15 -6.72 -3.43 -14.68
N GLN A 16 -6.72 -4.22 -13.62
CA GLN A 16 -7.85 -4.34 -12.69
C GLN A 16 -7.80 -3.26 -11.62
N ALA A 17 -6.60 -2.89 -11.18
CA ALA A 17 -6.40 -2.00 -10.05
C ALA A 17 -5.05 -1.27 -10.10
N LEU A 18 -4.93 -0.21 -9.30
CA LEU A 18 -3.67 0.34 -8.81
C LEU A 18 -3.47 -0.10 -7.36
N VAL A 19 -2.31 -0.67 -7.06
CA VAL A 19 -1.92 -1.08 -5.70
C VAL A 19 -0.80 -0.18 -5.20
N VAL A 20 -1.06 0.52 -4.10
CA VAL A 20 -0.05 1.33 -3.38
C VAL A 20 0.33 0.58 -2.10
N ALA A 21 1.56 0.10 -2.02
CA ALA A 21 2.04 -0.67 -0.89
C ALA A 21 3.44 -0.21 -0.43
N CYS A 22 3.84 -0.63 0.76
CA CYS A 22 5.19 -0.37 1.23
C CYS A 22 6.22 -1.14 0.40
N SER A 23 7.36 -0.51 0.14
CA SER A 23 8.50 -1.13 -0.53
C SER A 23 9.30 -2.09 0.36
N ASP A 24 8.81 -2.42 1.56
CA ASP A 24 9.44 -3.38 2.47
C ASP A 24 9.40 -4.80 1.89
N GLY A 25 10.54 -5.28 1.42
CA GLY A 25 10.67 -6.59 0.77
C GLY A 25 10.34 -7.80 1.67
N ARG A 26 10.29 -7.61 2.99
CA ARG A 26 9.93 -8.68 3.94
C ARG A 26 8.46 -9.11 3.82
N LEU A 27 7.61 -8.21 3.29
CA LEU A 27 6.18 -8.44 3.13
C LEU A 27 5.78 -8.91 1.72
N ARG A 28 6.75 -9.00 0.80
CA ARG A 28 6.48 -9.23 -0.62
C ARG A 28 5.66 -10.49 -0.88
N GLU A 29 6.06 -11.62 -0.30
CA GLU A 29 5.40 -12.90 -0.56
C GLU A 29 3.97 -12.92 -0.01
N ALA A 30 3.76 -12.40 1.21
CA ALA A 30 2.44 -12.30 1.82
C ALA A 30 1.54 -11.31 1.04
N LEU A 31 2.10 -10.21 0.56
CA LEU A 31 1.38 -9.24 -0.25
C LEU A 31 0.97 -9.83 -1.61
N ASP A 32 1.90 -10.50 -2.29
CA ASP A 32 1.63 -11.14 -3.59
C ASP A 32 0.54 -12.23 -3.44
N ASP A 33 0.58 -13.04 -2.39
CA ASP A 33 -0.46 -14.03 -2.09
C ASP A 33 -1.83 -13.37 -1.82
N PHE A 34 -1.87 -12.35 -0.98
CA PHE A 34 -3.11 -11.61 -0.70
C PHE A 34 -3.72 -10.98 -1.96
N LEU A 35 -2.89 -10.31 -2.77
CA LEU A 35 -3.37 -9.67 -3.98
C LEU A 35 -3.89 -10.69 -4.99
N HIS A 36 -3.17 -11.80 -5.17
CA HIS A 36 -3.53 -12.82 -6.14
C HIS A 36 -4.66 -13.74 -5.64
N SER A 37 -4.47 -14.36 -4.47
CA SER A 37 -5.40 -15.37 -3.94
C SER A 37 -6.54 -14.74 -3.15
N GLY A 38 -6.27 -13.69 -2.38
CA GLY A 38 -7.27 -13.02 -1.55
C GLY A 38 -8.18 -12.08 -2.34
N LEU A 39 -7.61 -11.25 -3.23
CA LEU A 39 -8.36 -10.27 -4.01
C LEU A 39 -8.60 -10.67 -5.47
N GLY A 40 -8.02 -11.76 -5.95
CA GLY A 40 -8.13 -12.22 -7.33
C GLY A 40 -7.50 -11.26 -8.36
N LEU A 41 -6.52 -10.45 -7.94
CA LEU A 41 -5.86 -9.47 -8.80
C LEU A 41 -4.73 -10.15 -9.57
N VAL A 42 -4.96 -10.41 -10.85
CA VAL A 42 -3.95 -11.00 -11.75
C VAL A 42 -3.12 -9.90 -12.42
N ARG A 43 -3.74 -8.74 -12.66
CA ARG A 43 -3.16 -7.65 -13.44
C ARG A 43 -3.47 -6.31 -12.78
N TYR A 44 -2.43 -5.65 -12.30
CA TYR A 44 -2.54 -4.37 -11.59
C TYR A 44 -1.26 -3.55 -11.73
N ASP A 45 -1.41 -2.23 -11.65
CA ASP A 45 -0.27 -1.33 -11.50
C ASP A 45 0.26 -1.36 -10.08
N ARG A 46 1.56 -1.13 -9.94
CA ARG A 46 2.27 -1.16 -8.65
C ARG A 46 2.94 0.18 -8.39
N LEU A 47 2.57 0.80 -7.29
CA LEU A 47 3.29 1.96 -6.75
C LEU A 47 3.80 1.58 -5.36
N TYR A 48 5.00 1.02 -5.30
CA TYR A 48 5.61 0.55 -4.06
C TYR A 48 6.59 1.58 -3.53
N VAL A 49 6.21 2.23 -2.44
CA VAL A 49 6.95 3.34 -1.81
C VAL A 49 7.08 3.11 -0.31
N PRO A 50 8.14 3.58 0.36
CA PRO A 50 8.21 3.54 1.80
C PRO A 50 6.98 4.21 2.43
N GLY A 51 6.29 3.47 3.29
CA GLY A 51 5.05 3.93 3.93
C GLY A 51 3.76 3.40 3.30
N GLY A 52 3.82 2.88 2.07
CA GLY A 52 2.64 2.37 1.37
C GLY A 52 1.50 3.39 1.32
N GLY A 53 0.29 3.00 1.72
CA GLY A 53 -0.86 3.91 1.80
C GLY A 53 -0.59 5.17 2.64
N GLY A 54 0.17 5.04 3.73
CA GLY A 54 0.52 6.17 4.60
C GLY A 54 1.45 7.21 3.96
N ALA A 55 2.12 6.87 2.85
CA ALA A 55 2.95 7.82 2.12
C ALA A 55 2.12 8.90 1.38
N LEU A 56 0.83 8.67 1.22
CA LEU A 56 -0.11 9.58 0.54
C LEU A 56 -0.68 10.64 1.49
N VAL A 57 -0.44 10.53 2.80
CA VAL A 57 -1.01 11.44 3.80
C VAL A 57 0.08 12.35 4.38
N SER A 58 -0.25 13.64 4.51
CA SER A 58 0.60 14.60 5.19
C SER A 58 0.62 14.30 6.70
N SER A 59 1.82 14.12 7.23
CA SER A 59 2.02 13.90 8.67
C SER A 59 2.35 15.20 9.44
N GLY A 60 2.31 16.36 8.76
CA GLY A 60 2.84 17.60 9.32
C GLY A 60 4.37 17.72 9.24
N VAL A 61 5.07 16.61 9.04
CA VAL A 61 6.54 16.56 8.87
C VAL A 61 6.91 16.61 7.39
N GLU A 62 6.07 16.03 6.54
CA GLU A 62 6.24 16.02 5.08
C GLU A 62 4.99 16.57 4.41
N LEU A 63 5.14 17.59 3.59
CA LEU A 63 4.04 18.20 2.84
C LEU A 63 4.14 17.92 1.34
N ILE A 64 5.36 17.93 0.79
CA ILE A 64 5.59 17.83 -0.67
C ILE A 64 5.48 16.38 -1.15
N ARG A 65 6.10 15.43 -0.46
CA ARG A 65 6.13 14.03 -0.90
C ARG A 65 4.74 13.39 -1.02
N PRO A 66 3.81 13.55 -0.05
CA PRO A 66 2.46 13.02 -0.21
C PRO A 66 1.73 13.56 -1.44
N ASP A 67 1.88 14.84 -1.75
CA ASP A 67 1.29 15.45 -2.94
C ASP A 67 1.85 14.84 -4.22
N GLN A 68 3.17 14.65 -4.30
CA GLN A 68 3.81 14.03 -5.45
C GLN A 68 3.31 12.60 -5.66
N ILE A 69 3.25 11.79 -4.61
CA ILE A 69 2.79 10.40 -4.72
C ILE A 69 1.30 10.36 -5.11
N ARG A 70 0.47 11.26 -4.59
CA ARG A 70 -0.94 11.39 -5.03
C ARG A 70 -1.06 11.73 -6.51
N GLN A 71 -0.23 12.63 -7.03
CA GLN A 71 -0.19 12.96 -8.45
C GLN A 71 0.18 11.74 -9.31
N GLU A 72 1.17 10.94 -8.89
CA GLU A 72 1.52 9.69 -9.57
C GLU A 72 0.35 8.69 -9.56
N CYS A 73 -0.35 8.53 -8.43
CA CYS A 73 -1.55 7.71 -8.38
C CYS A 73 -2.63 8.19 -9.36
N CYS A 74 -2.94 9.48 -9.35
CA CYS A 74 -3.93 10.06 -10.25
C CYS A 74 -3.54 9.88 -11.73
N PHE A 75 -2.26 10.04 -12.05
CA PHE A 75 -1.74 9.79 -13.38
C PHE A 75 -1.97 8.34 -13.81
N LEU A 76 -1.60 7.35 -12.99
CA LEU A 76 -1.77 5.93 -13.31
C LEU A 76 -3.25 5.54 -13.44
N LEU A 77 -4.10 6.01 -12.54
CA LEU A 77 -5.54 5.77 -12.59
C LEU A 77 -6.16 6.28 -13.91
N GLN A 78 -5.72 7.45 -14.37
CA GLN A 78 -6.19 8.05 -15.62
C GLN A 78 -5.59 7.38 -16.85
N ALA A 79 -4.27 7.21 -16.90
CA ALA A 79 -3.55 6.67 -18.06
C ALA A 79 -4.00 5.25 -18.41
N HIS A 80 -4.33 4.44 -17.42
CA HIS A 80 -4.74 3.05 -17.61
C HIS A 80 -6.25 2.83 -17.39
N ALA A 81 -7.03 3.90 -17.21
CA ALA A 81 -8.48 3.86 -16.96
C ALA A 81 -8.85 2.90 -15.80
N ILE A 82 -8.05 2.90 -14.74
CA ILE A 82 -8.22 2.07 -13.55
C ILE A 82 -9.31 2.68 -12.65
N GLN A 83 -10.20 1.83 -12.13
CA GLN A 83 -11.33 2.24 -11.29
C GLN A 83 -11.23 1.72 -9.85
N THR A 84 -10.15 1.03 -9.49
CA THR A 84 -9.96 0.53 -8.13
C THR A 84 -8.55 0.87 -7.64
N LEU A 85 -8.48 1.54 -6.50
CA LEU A 85 -7.25 1.88 -5.79
C LEU A 85 -7.18 1.07 -4.50
N HIS A 86 -6.17 0.20 -4.37
CA HIS A 86 -5.89 -0.53 -3.15
C HIS A 86 -4.74 0.14 -2.40
N LEU A 87 -5.00 0.54 -1.16
CA LEU A 87 -4.02 1.15 -0.26
C LEU A 87 -3.62 0.12 0.80
N ILE A 88 -2.35 -0.25 0.83
CA ILE A 88 -1.83 -1.24 1.76
C ILE A 88 -0.95 -0.56 2.80
N PHE A 89 -1.36 -0.65 4.05
CA PHE A 89 -0.59 -0.29 5.24
C PHE A 89 0.05 -1.55 5.81
N HIS A 90 1.01 -1.43 6.72
CA HIS A 90 1.55 -2.59 7.43
C HIS A 90 2.08 -2.26 8.81
N GLY A 91 2.10 -3.25 9.67
CA GLY A 91 2.65 -3.17 11.01
C GLY A 91 2.45 -4.47 11.79
N PRO A 92 2.78 -4.49 13.07
CA PRO A 92 2.46 -5.62 13.92
C PRO A 92 0.96 -5.69 14.21
N ALA A 93 0.45 -6.88 14.45
CA ALA A 93 -0.79 -7.11 15.17
C ALA A 93 -0.67 -6.57 16.61
N GLU A 94 -1.74 -6.61 17.38
CA GLU A 94 -1.75 -6.10 18.76
C GLU A 94 -0.65 -6.74 19.62
N SER A 95 -0.42 -8.05 19.46
CA SER A 95 0.64 -8.83 20.12
C SER A 95 1.80 -9.18 19.19
N GLY A 96 1.88 -8.55 18.04
CA GLY A 96 2.92 -8.84 17.02
C GLY A 96 4.26 -8.18 17.34
N PRO A 97 5.31 -8.56 16.60
CA PRO A 97 6.67 -8.06 16.83
C PRO A 97 6.77 -6.58 16.47
N GLU A 98 7.36 -5.79 17.36
CA GLU A 98 7.51 -4.35 17.19
C GLU A 98 8.34 -3.98 15.94
N GLU A 99 9.24 -4.85 15.52
CA GLU A 99 10.05 -4.69 14.32
C GLU A 99 9.23 -4.65 13.03
N ALA A 100 7.98 -5.13 13.07
CA ALA A 100 7.06 -5.07 11.94
C ALA A 100 6.45 -3.68 11.72
N VAL A 101 6.61 -2.73 12.65
CA VAL A 101 6.16 -1.35 12.47
C VAL A 101 6.81 -0.75 11.23
N CYS A 102 6.00 -0.16 10.36
CA CYS A 102 6.45 0.50 9.16
C CYS A 102 7.52 1.56 9.45
N GLY A 103 8.68 1.44 8.79
CA GLY A 103 9.81 2.35 9.00
C GLY A 103 9.49 3.81 8.66
N ASP A 104 8.60 4.06 7.69
CA ASP A 104 8.16 5.40 7.33
C ASP A 104 7.31 6.02 8.45
N TYR A 105 6.42 5.24 9.08
CA TYR A 105 5.67 5.69 10.25
C TYR A 105 6.58 5.95 11.46
N ARG A 106 7.59 5.10 11.70
CA ARG A 106 8.60 5.35 12.75
C ARG A 106 9.36 6.65 12.50
N ARG A 107 9.70 6.95 11.24
CA ARG A 107 10.36 8.19 10.87
C ARG A 107 9.49 9.42 11.10
N LYS A 108 8.19 9.33 10.78
CA LYS A 108 7.21 10.41 10.95
C LYS A 108 6.79 10.62 12.41
N PHE A 109 6.72 9.53 13.16
CA PHE A 109 6.22 9.49 14.54
C PHE A 109 7.19 8.70 15.43
N SER A 110 8.39 9.26 15.65
CA SER A 110 9.53 8.57 16.28
C SER A 110 9.28 8.10 17.71
N HIS A 111 8.30 8.68 18.40
CA HIS A 111 7.94 8.34 19.80
C HIS A 111 6.65 7.53 19.90
N ALA A 112 5.98 7.26 18.78
CA ALA A 112 4.72 6.53 18.80
C ALA A 112 4.95 5.04 19.04
N SER A 113 4.15 4.47 19.93
CA SER A 113 4.03 3.01 20.11
C SER A 113 3.43 2.34 18.86
N ALA A 114 3.57 1.03 18.76
CA ALA A 114 2.94 0.25 17.69
C ALA A 114 1.41 0.46 17.65
N GLY A 115 0.76 0.55 18.82
CA GLY A 115 -0.68 0.82 18.94
C GLY A 115 -1.08 2.20 18.41
N GLU A 116 -0.30 3.23 18.72
CA GLU A 116 -0.53 4.59 18.19
C GLU A 116 -0.32 4.66 16.69
N VAL A 117 0.67 3.95 16.16
CA VAL A 117 0.87 3.82 14.70
C VAL A 117 -0.34 3.15 14.06
N ARG A 118 -0.90 2.08 14.65
CA ARG A 118 -2.12 1.42 14.15
C ARG A 118 -3.29 2.39 14.08
N GLN A 119 -3.56 3.13 15.15
CA GLN A 119 -4.62 4.14 15.20
C GLN A 119 -4.40 5.24 14.15
N ARG A 120 -3.15 5.64 13.93
CA ARG A 120 -2.82 6.60 12.90
C ARG A 120 -3.09 6.05 11.50
N GLN A 121 -2.78 4.79 11.25
CA GLN A 121 -3.09 4.13 9.97
C GLN A 121 -4.60 4.05 9.70
N ASP A 122 -5.41 3.78 10.74
CA ASP A 122 -6.87 3.79 10.63
C ASP A 122 -7.39 5.18 10.23
N HIS A 123 -6.86 6.23 10.86
CA HIS A 123 -7.18 7.62 10.53
C HIS A 123 -6.77 7.97 9.10
N ASP A 124 -5.55 7.64 8.70
CA ASP A 124 -5.00 7.91 7.38
C ASP A 124 -5.79 7.18 6.28
N ALA A 125 -6.18 5.92 6.52
CA ALA A 125 -7.03 5.16 5.61
C ALA A 125 -8.41 5.81 5.43
N ALA A 126 -9.02 6.25 6.53
CA ALA A 126 -10.30 6.95 6.49
C ALA A 126 -10.21 8.31 5.78
N GLU A 127 -9.11 9.04 5.91
CA GLU A 127 -8.85 10.28 5.18
C GLU A 127 -8.74 10.01 3.67
N LEU A 128 -7.91 9.03 3.28
CA LEU A 128 -7.68 8.69 1.88
C LEU A 128 -8.93 8.16 1.17
N LYS A 129 -9.80 7.42 1.88
CA LYS A 129 -11.09 6.96 1.34
C LYS A 129 -12.05 8.12 1.03
N ARG A 130 -11.90 9.28 1.68
CA ARG A 130 -12.73 10.47 1.47
C ARG A 130 -12.17 11.44 0.43
N MET A 131 -10.92 11.26 0.01
CA MET A 131 -10.30 12.10 -1.01
C MET A 131 -10.93 11.86 -2.38
N ASP A 132 -10.91 12.90 -3.22
CA ASP A 132 -11.29 12.78 -4.63
C ASP A 132 -10.13 12.21 -5.45
N TRP A 133 -10.29 10.97 -5.90
CA TRP A 133 -9.34 10.27 -6.77
C TRP A 133 -9.76 10.29 -8.25
N GLY A 134 -10.83 11.03 -8.58
CA GLY A 134 -11.44 11.07 -9.90
C GLY A 134 -12.76 10.30 -9.98
N LYS A 135 -13.46 10.48 -11.09
CA LYS A 135 -14.78 9.89 -11.28
C LYS A 135 -14.74 8.36 -11.23
N ALA A 136 -15.59 7.82 -10.38
CA ALA A 136 -15.82 6.37 -10.24
C ALA A 136 -14.61 5.54 -9.76
N VAL A 137 -13.63 6.14 -9.07
CA VAL A 137 -12.55 5.40 -8.42
C VAL A 137 -13.03 4.91 -7.06
N ARG A 138 -13.04 3.58 -6.88
CA ARG A 138 -13.30 2.94 -5.60
C ARG A 138 -11.97 2.79 -4.84
N VAL A 139 -11.92 3.24 -3.59
CA VAL A 139 -10.76 3.10 -2.72
C VAL A 139 -11.01 2.01 -1.70
N CYS A 140 -10.11 1.04 -1.64
CA CYS A 140 -10.07 -0.02 -0.63
C CYS A 140 -8.77 0.13 0.16
N ALA A 141 -8.84 0.03 1.47
CA ALA A 141 -7.65 0.11 2.33
C ALA A 141 -7.54 -1.15 3.17
N PHE A 142 -6.33 -1.67 3.28
CA PHE A 142 -6.02 -2.87 4.05
C PHE A 142 -4.78 -2.64 4.90
N ARG A 143 -4.73 -3.29 6.07
CA ARG A 143 -3.51 -3.38 6.87
C ARG A 143 -3.02 -4.81 6.87
N CYS A 144 -1.76 -4.97 6.46
CA CYS A 144 -0.98 -6.18 6.57
C CYS A 144 -0.41 -6.27 7.99
N GLU A 145 -0.87 -7.20 8.81
CA GLU A 145 -0.48 -7.37 10.20
C GLU A 145 0.36 -8.61 10.40
N VAL A 146 1.54 -8.42 11.01
CA VAL A 146 2.42 -9.51 11.42
C VAL A 146 2.03 -9.96 12.82
N GLN A 147 1.65 -11.22 12.95
CA GLN A 147 1.24 -11.85 14.22
C GLN A 147 2.47 -12.25 15.07
N ALA A 148 2.23 -12.60 16.33
CA ALA A 148 3.29 -13.04 17.25
C ALA A 148 4.00 -14.33 16.80
N ASP A 149 3.31 -15.19 16.06
CA ASP A 149 3.84 -16.44 15.49
C ASP A 149 4.45 -16.25 14.10
N ALA A 150 4.67 -15.01 13.68
CA ALA A 150 5.16 -14.60 12.37
C ALA A 150 4.20 -14.87 11.20
N THR A 151 2.99 -15.31 11.43
CA THR A 151 1.96 -15.34 10.37
C THR A 151 1.56 -13.92 9.98
N VAL A 152 1.03 -13.76 8.77
CA VAL A 152 0.63 -12.45 8.23
C VAL A 152 -0.86 -12.49 7.89
N GLN A 153 -1.58 -11.48 8.36
CA GLN A 153 -3.01 -11.33 8.13
C GLN A 153 -3.30 -9.97 7.47
N PHE A 154 -4.25 -9.94 6.55
CA PHE A 154 -4.75 -8.70 5.97
C PHE A 154 -6.13 -8.37 6.52
N LEU A 155 -6.29 -7.14 7.02
CA LEU A 155 -7.54 -6.60 7.56
C LEU A 155 -8.00 -5.43 6.69
N GLU A 156 -9.28 -5.37 6.36
CA GLU A 156 -9.87 -4.20 5.73
C GLU A 156 -10.01 -3.07 6.77
N LEU A 157 -9.63 -1.84 6.38
CA LEU A 157 -9.67 -0.64 7.23
C LEU A 157 -10.84 0.27 6.85
#